data_06642948337bf4f6ad718f3d6aaa95ee
#
_entry.id   06642948337bf4f6ad718f3d6aaa95ee
#
_cell.length_a   1.000
_cell.length_b   1.000
_cell.length_c   1.000
_cell.angle_alpha   90.00
_cell.angle_beta   90.00
_cell.angle_gamma   90.00
#
_symmetry.space_group_name_H-M   'P 1'
#
loop_
_entity.id
_entity.type
_entity.pdbx_description
1 polymer ?
#
loop_
_entity_poly.entity_id
_entity_poly.type
_entity_poly.pdbx_seq_one_letter_code
_entity_poly.pdbx_strand_id
1 'polypeptide(L)'
;MRVCLVLHTDLFEPWPVLRAIREVRTLRALGRDVSVVSWIKDEAAPWPVDEVRDGIRIRRVKFAPPKGAMARALGYRLISKMFAKEIMAQRADAILCHDLEMLWASVIAGRSQGVPVLYHAHEDWPAMVSERNPLEGRAFARLERRLVSRVDHVYTVGEELAAKYRGWGKAVTVQYGSKSLAEMPRLSPAARSEIRAAFGFQGTDFLVGVAGSLGRDEALEAILEAIAPMAPRVKLFVVGGLEAKVAAAKALATSKGLENRVAFTGRLPTPEYLRHTATLDLGLALFHPTSPNLLNVVPLKLFDYMGLGIPVVVSDFPAMQKIVEACDFGVTANPVDPKSIRDAIAKLERDPERRRGMSESALGCFERTYCWERQEEALLASHPIFRRR
;
A
#
# COMPACT_ATOMS: atom_id res chain seq x y z
N MET A 1 29.07 6.92 -2.87
CA MET A 1 27.96 7.70 -2.27
C MET A 1 27.19 6.79 -1.35
N ARG A 2 27.00 7.21 -0.10
CA ARG A 2 26.27 6.48 0.95
C ARG A 2 24.87 7.07 1.07
N VAL A 3 23.85 6.22 1.14
CA VAL A 3 22.46 6.64 1.32
C VAL A 3 21.90 5.95 2.57
N CYS A 4 21.30 6.75 3.46
CA CYS A 4 20.62 6.22 4.64
C CYS A 4 19.10 6.24 4.41
N LEU A 5 18.46 5.08 4.40
CA LEU A 5 17.01 4.96 4.49
C LEU A 5 16.58 5.03 5.94
N VAL A 6 15.50 5.76 6.21
CA VAL A 6 14.96 5.92 7.57
C VAL A 6 13.49 5.49 7.55
N LEU A 7 13.17 4.46 8.34
CA LEU A 7 11.86 3.81 8.36
C LEU A 7 11.22 3.87 9.76
N HIS A 8 9.91 4.07 9.81
CA HIS A 8 9.13 3.99 11.05
C HIS A 8 8.79 2.54 11.47
N THR A 9 9.27 1.56 10.70
CA THR A 9 9.14 0.11 10.92
C THR A 9 10.42 -0.58 10.43
N ASP A 10 10.57 -1.87 10.67
CA ASP A 10 11.70 -2.63 10.11
C ASP A 10 11.57 -2.82 8.60
N LEU A 11 12.72 -2.96 7.91
CA LEU A 11 12.73 -3.20 6.47
C LEU A 11 12.18 -4.58 6.10
N PHE A 12 12.44 -5.59 6.92
CA PHE A 12 12.13 -6.99 6.66
C PHE A 12 11.13 -7.60 7.63
N GLU A 13 11.06 -7.09 8.87
CA GLU A 13 10.38 -7.72 9.99
C GLU A 13 9.25 -6.87 10.58
N PRO A 14 8.16 -7.48 11.06
CA PRO A 14 7.77 -8.86 10.82
C PRO A 14 7.29 -9.06 9.37
N TRP A 15 7.18 -7.99 8.61
CA TRP A 15 6.70 -7.96 7.24
C TRP A 15 7.54 -7.04 6.37
N PRO A 16 8.02 -7.55 5.21
CA PRO A 16 8.86 -6.76 4.31
C PRO A 16 8.17 -5.49 3.82
N VAL A 17 8.85 -4.35 3.92
CA VAL A 17 8.42 -3.08 3.30
C VAL A 17 8.86 -3.10 1.84
N LEU A 18 8.06 -3.74 0.98
CA LEU A 18 8.43 -4.06 -0.40
C LEU A 18 8.91 -2.85 -1.20
N ARG A 19 8.30 -1.67 -1.01
CA ARG A 19 8.72 -0.44 -1.67
C ARG A 19 10.15 -0.05 -1.25
N ALA A 20 10.42 0.06 0.04
CA ALA A 20 11.74 0.40 0.54
C ALA A 20 12.80 -0.63 0.10
N ILE A 21 12.45 -1.92 0.05
CA ILE A 21 13.32 -2.98 -0.47
C ILE A 21 13.65 -2.73 -1.96
N ARG A 22 12.68 -2.33 -2.77
CA ARG A 22 12.92 -2.02 -4.19
C ARG A 22 13.81 -0.80 -4.35
N GLU A 23 13.56 0.26 -3.61
CA GLU A 23 14.42 1.46 -3.62
C GLU A 23 15.87 1.13 -3.20
N VAL A 24 16.04 0.31 -2.17
CA VAL A 24 17.36 -0.20 -1.76
C VAL A 24 18.03 -0.98 -2.91
N ARG A 25 17.30 -1.86 -3.58
CA ARG A 25 17.83 -2.62 -4.72
C ARG A 25 18.24 -1.70 -5.87
N THR A 26 17.42 -0.73 -6.22
CA THR A 26 17.74 0.29 -7.24
C THR A 26 18.99 1.07 -6.86
N LEU A 27 19.09 1.58 -5.63
CA LEU A 27 20.26 2.32 -5.16
C LEU A 27 21.54 1.45 -5.22
N ARG A 28 21.45 0.20 -4.81
CA ARG A 28 22.59 -0.73 -4.86
C ARG A 28 23.00 -1.07 -6.29
N ALA A 29 22.04 -1.26 -7.20
CA ALA A 29 22.32 -1.44 -8.63
C ALA A 29 23.06 -0.23 -9.26
N LEU A 30 22.87 0.96 -8.69
CA LEU A 30 23.59 2.18 -9.02
C LEU A 30 24.96 2.31 -8.32
N GLY A 31 25.41 1.27 -7.59
CA GLY A 31 26.67 1.28 -6.84
C GLY A 31 26.62 2.18 -5.58
N ARG A 32 25.45 2.42 -5.01
CA ARG A 32 25.32 3.15 -3.73
C ARG A 32 25.56 2.20 -2.56
N ASP A 33 26.24 2.69 -1.53
CA ASP A 33 26.34 2.02 -0.24
C ASP A 33 25.11 2.40 0.59
N VAL A 34 24.26 1.43 0.91
CA VAL A 34 22.97 1.68 1.57
C VAL A 34 22.98 1.18 3.01
N SER A 35 22.59 2.05 3.93
CA SER A 35 22.26 1.69 5.31
C SER A 35 20.80 2.01 5.61
N VAL A 36 20.24 1.32 6.60
CA VAL A 36 18.86 1.51 7.05
C VAL A 36 18.86 1.79 8.54
N VAL A 37 18.14 2.84 8.95
CA VAL A 37 17.79 3.10 10.35
C VAL A 37 16.30 2.89 10.50
N SER A 38 15.89 1.96 11.35
CA SER A 38 14.49 1.56 11.52
C SER A 38 14.03 1.66 12.97
N TRP A 39 12.76 1.98 13.16
CA TRP A 39 12.11 2.05 14.45
C TRP A 39 11.38 0.75 14.78
N ILE A 40 11.78 0.10 15.86
CA ILE A 40 11.10 -1.08 16.41
C ILE A 40 10.32 -0.63 17.64
N LYS A 41 8.98 -0.61 17.50
CA LYS A 41 8.06 -0.12 18.54
C LYS A 41 7.88 -1.12 19.71
N ASP A 42 8.25 -2.39 19.48
CA ASP A 42 8.32 -3.44 20.49
C ASP A 42 9.76 -3.65 20.94
N GLU A 43 10.06 -3.24 22.17
CA GLU A 43 11.42 -3.35 22.75
C GLU A 43 11.83 -4.82 22.95
N ALA A 44 10.86 -5.73 23.14
CA ALA A 44 11.09 -7.16 23.31
C ALA A 44 11.26 -7.92 21.99
N ALA A 45 11.11 -7.25 20.85
CA ALA A 45 11.29 -7.90 19.54
C ALA A 45 12.65 -8.62 19.47
N PRO A 46 12.69 -9.88 18.96
CA PRO A 46 13.88 -10.74 19.02
C PRO A 46 14.98 -10.32 18.03
N TRP A 47 14.73 -9.35 17.17
CA TRP A 47 15.67 -8.95 16.10
C TRP A 47 16.88 -8.21 16.67
N PRO A 48 18.10 -8.45 16.14
CA PRO A 48 19.30 -7.80 16.61
C PRO A 48 19.26 -6.29 16.35
N VAL A 49 19.93 -5.50 17.19
CA VAL A 49 20.01 -4.04 17.05
C VAL A 49 20.78 -3.66 15.79
N ASP A 50 21.90 -4.35 15.54
CA ASP A 50 22.72 -4.19 14.32
C ASP A 50 22.74 -5.49 13.55
N GLU A 51 22.49 -5.40 12.26
CA GLU A 51 22.47 -6.56 11.34
C GLU A 51 23.02 -6.15 9.99
N VAL A 52 23.68 -7.09 9.32
CA VAL A 52 23.94 -7.00 7.88
C VAL A 52 23.18 -8.13 7.20
N ARG A 53 22.15 -7.78 6.43
CA ARG A 53 21.31 -8.72 5.70
C ARG A 53 21.29 -8.35 4.23
N ASP A 54 21.59 -9.31 3.35
CA ASP A 54 21.72 -9.09 1.91
C ASP A 54 22.71 -7.96 1.55
N GLY A 55 23.75 -7.76 2.37
CA GLY A 55 24.72 -6.68 2.23
C GLY A 55 24.19 -5.29 2.55
N ILE A 56 23.04 -5.18 3.22
CA ILE A 56 22.45 -3.95 3.73
C ILE A 56 22.74 -3.86 5.22
N ARG A 57 23.33 -2.75 5.67
CA ARG A 57 23.51 -2.47 7.09
C ARG A 57 22.20 -1.95 7.68
N ILE A 58 21.71 -2.61 8.69
CA ILE A 58 20.45 -2.26 9.38
C ILE A 58 20.77 -1.92 10.84
N ARG A 59 20.39 -0.72 11.26
CA ARG A 59 20.40 -0.26 12.64
C ARG A 59 18.96 -0.16 13.14
N ARG A 60 18.58 -1.01 14.10
CA ARG A 60 17.26 -1.00 14.72
C ARG A 60 17.30 -0.21 16.02
N VAL A 61 16.44 0.78 16.11
CA VAL A 61 16.26 1.57 17.34
C VAL A 61 15.00 1.05 18.02
N LYS A 62 15.19 0.31 19.10
CA LYS A 62 14.09 -0.27 19.88
C LYS A 62 13.62 0.73 20.94
N PHE A 63 12.39 1.17 20.81
CA PHE A 63 11.81 2.14 21.72
C PHE A 63 10.27 2.12 21.64
N ALA A 64 9.62 1.88 22.78
CA ALA A 64 8.17 1.91 22.86
C ALA A 64 7.65 3.36 22.75
N PRO A 65 6.63 3.63 21.88
CA PRO A 65 6.09 4.98 21.77
C PRO A 65 5.39 5.41 23.07
N PRO A 66 5.54 6.67 23.49
CA PRO A 66 4.92 7.15 24.71
C PRO A 66 3.38 7.13 24.61
N LYS A 67 2.73 6.73 25.71
CA LYS A 67 1.27 6.65 25.81
C LYS A 67 0.69 8.01 26.25
N GLY A 68 -0.43 8.42 25.66
CA GLY A 68 -1.11 9.69 25.95
C GLY A 68 -0.66 10.86 25.05
N ALA A 69 -1.56 11.81 24.79
CA ALA A 69 -1.35 12.89 23.82
C ALA A 69 -0.19 13.82 24.18
N MET A 70 -0.10 14.28 25.43
CA MET A 70 0.98 15.17 25.88
C MET A 70 2.34 14.47 25.92
N ALA A 71 2.37 13.20 26.36
CA ALA A 71 3.57 12.38 26.35
C ALA A 71 4.04 12.10 24.91
N ARG A 72 3.11 11.91 23.95
CA ARG A 72 3.45 11.78 22.52
C ARG A 72 4.07 13.05 21.96
N ALA A 73 3.51 14.24 22.26
CA ALA A 73 4.00 15.51 21.75
C ALA A 73 5.43 15.82 22.25
N LEU A 74 5.69 15.64 23.54
CA LEU A 74 7.03 15.81 24.14
C LEU A 74 7.99 14.68 23.72
N GLY A 75 7.48 13.44 23.73
CA GLY A 75 8.22 12.25 23.34
C GLY A 75 8.66 12.28 21.87
N TYR A 76 7.82 12.79 20.97
CA TYR A 76 8.16 12.90 19.55
C TYR A 76 9.42 13.76 19.32
N ARG A 77 9.58 14.84 20.08
CA ARG A 77 10.80 15.67 20.02
C ARG A 77 12.05 14.93 20.52
N LEU A 78 11.91 14.17 21.62
CA LEU A 78 13.01 13.39 22.19
C LEU A 78 13.41 12.24 21.27
N ILE A 79 12.42 11.50 20.78
CA ILE A 79 12.59 10.42 19.81
C ILE A 79 13.29 10.94 18.56
N SER A 80 12.84 12.10 18.03
CA SER A 80 13.45 12.68 16.82
C SER A 80 14.93 13.01 17.04
N LYS A 81 15.34 13.48 18.22
CA LYS A 81 16.75 13.72 18.53
C LYS A 81 17.55 12.42 18.65
N MET A 82 16.97 11.39 19.27
CA MET A 82 17.60 10.08 19.40
C MET A 82 17.82 9.45 18.02
N PHE A 83 16.79 9.41 17.18
CA PHE A 83 16.91 8.91 15.81
C PHE A 83 17.87 9.74 14.95
N ALA A 84 17.87 11.07 15.11
CA ALA A 84 18.82 11.92 14.39
C ALA A 84 20.26 11.53 14.69
N LYS A 85 20.59 11.18 15.94
CA LYS A 85 21.93 10.68 16.33
C LYS A 85 22.27 9.38 15.59
N GLU A 86 21.36 8.43 15.53
CA GLU A 86 21.58 7.16 14.85
C GLU A 86 21.71 7.34 13.31
N ILE A 87 20.93 8.25 12.71
CA ILE A 87 21.05 8.61 11.30
C ILE A 87 22.41 9.26 11.03
N MET A 88 22.83 10.22 11.84
CA MET A 88 24.15 10.88 11.69
C MET A 88 25.31 9.89 11.82
N ALA A 89 25.20 8.87 12.66
CA ALA A 89 26.20 7.83 12.80
C ALA A 89 26.45 7.03 11.51
N GLN A 90 25.46 7.00 10.58
CA GLN A 90 25.62 6.36 9.28
C GLN A 90 26.54 7.13 8.32
N ARG A 91 26.83 8.40 8.59
CA ARG A 91 27.67 9.29 7.76
C ARG A 91 27.23 9.24 6.28
N ALA A 92 25.93 9.34 6.05
CA ALA A 92 25.36 9.28 4.71
C ALA A 92 25.60 10.57 3.95
N ASP A 93 25.65 10.46 2.62
CA ASP A 93 25.73 11.60 1.69
C ASP A 93 24.31 12.08 1.26
N ALA A 94 23.28 11.28 1.59
CA ALA A 94 21.86 11.62 1.40
C ALA A 94 21.00 10.78 2.36
N ILE A 95 19.84 11.32 2.74
CA ILE A 95 18.86 10.66 3.62
C ILE A 95 17.55 10.49 2.83
N LEU A 96 17.05 9.26 2.76
CA LEU A 96 15.74 8.94 2.22
C LEU A 96 14.80 8.55 3.38
N CYS A 97 13.89 9.45 3.71
CA CYS A 97 13.01 9.33 4.87
C CYS A 97 11.63 8.85 4.43
N HIS A 98 11.16 7.77 5.03
CA HIS A 98 9.80 7.27 4.85
C HIS A 98 8.92 7.68 6.02
N ASP A 99 7.79 8.28 5.70
CA ASP A 99 6.74 8.74 6.58
C ASP A 99 7.09 9.89 7.54
N LEU A 100 6.03 10.60 7.95
CA LEU A 100 6.14 11.79 8.79
C LEU A 100 6.76 11.49 10.16
N GLU A 101 6.57 10.28 10.68
CA GLU A 101 7.09 9.86 11.97
C GLU A 101 8.63 10.01 12.06
N MET A 102 9.33 9.79 10.95
CA MET A 102 10.79 9.87 10.88
C MET A 102 11.31 11.19 10.29
N LEU A 103 10.43 12.02 9.74
CA LEU A 103 10.83 13.21 8.99
C LEU A 103 11.56 14.24 9.85
N TRP A 104 11.14 14.46 11.10
CA TRP A 104 11.81 15.43 11.96
C TRP A 104 13.24 15.00 12.28
N ALA A 105 13.47 13.74 12.60
CA ALA A 105 14.79 13.17 12.84
C ALA A 105 15.70 13.33 11.60
N SER A 106 15.15 13.00 10.42
CA SER A 106 15.86 13.09 9.14
C SER A 106 16.23 14.52 8.80
N VAL A 107 15.36 15.51 9.04
CA VAL A 107 15.63 16.93 8.84
C VAL A 107 16.70 17.45 9.82
N ILE A 108 16.68 17.01 11.08
CA ILE A 108 17.74 17.36 12.06
C ILE A 108 19.09 16.83 11.56
N ALA A 109 19.15 15.54 11.19
CA ALA A 109 20.38 14.89 10.73
C ALA A 109 20.92 15.51 9.44
N GLY A 110 20.04 15.70 8.43
CA GLY A 110 20.41 16.29 7.14
C GLY A 110 20.99 17.70 7.28
N ARG A 111 20.36 18.54 8.10
CA ARG A 111 20.89 19.89 8.37
C ARG A 111 22.22 19.88 9.12
N SER A 112 22.37 18.97 10.08
CA SER A 112 23.61 18.87 10.86
C SER A 112 24.80 18.40 10.00
N GLN A 113 24.54 17.55 9.01
CA GLN A 113 25.56 16.99 8.11
C GLN A 113 25.69 17.75 6.77
N GLY A 114 24.78 18.70 6.48
CA GLY A 114 24.77 19.41 5.20
C GLY A 114 24.42 18.52 4.01
N VAL A 115 23.58 17.49 4.21
CA VAL A 115 23.20 16.52 3.17
C VAL A 115 21.71 16.60 2.81
N PRO A 116 21.33 16.30 1.57
CA PRO A 116 19.94 16.34 1.14
C PRO A 116 19.06 15.32 1.88
N VAL A 117 17.83 15.74 2.15
CA VAL A 117 16.76 14.90 2.71
C VAL A 117 15.65 14.77 1.68
N LEU A 118 15.36 13.54 1.30
CA LEU A 118 14.25 13.18 0.43
C LEU A 118 13.15 12.55 1.29
N TYR A 119 11.92 12.99 1.08
CA TYR A 119 10.77 12.56 1.89
C TYR A 119 9.80 11.73 1.07
N HIS A 120 9.50 10.53 1.53
CA HIS A 120 8.51 9.63 0.96
C HIS A 120 7.26 9.60 1.84
N ALA A 121 6.21 10.28 1.41
CA ALA A 121 4.91 10.30 2.08
C ALA A 121 4.04 9.16 1.52
N HIS A 122 3.82 8.11 2.33
CA HIS A 122 2.99 6.96 1.95
C HIS A 122 1.51 7.22 2.19
N GLU A 123 1.17 8.16 3.06
CA GLU A 123 -0.18 8.46 3.50
C GLU A 123 -0.33 9.94 3.87
N ASP A 124 -1.56 10.45 3.92
CA ASP A 124 -1.83 11.73 4.57
C ASP A 124 -1.91 11.54 6.08
N TRP A 125 -0.74 11.42 6.72
CA TRP A 125 -0.62 11.18 8.15
C TRP A 125 -1.41 12.14 9.02
N PRO A 126 -1.38 13.49 8.81
CA PRO A 126 -2.22 14.41 9.55
C PRO A 126 -3.72 14.14 9.41
N ALA A 127 -4.18 13.72 8.22
CA ALA A 127 -5.58 13.36 8.02
C ALA A 127 -5.95 12.12 8.84
N MET A 128 -5.12 11.08 8.84
CA MET A 128 -5.33 9.88 9.65
C MET A 128 -5.37 10.17 11.16
N VAL A 129 -4.48 11.02 11.64
CA VAL A 129 -4.48 11.44 13.07
C VAL A 129 -5.74 12.24 13.40
N SER A 130 -6.21 13.07 12.46
CA SER A 130 -7.41 13.89 12.64
C SER A 130 -8.68 13.07 12.89
N GLU A 131 -8.77 11.84 12.39
CA GLU A 131 -9.89 10.92 12.64
C GLU A 131 -10.08 10.64 14.14
N ARG A 132 -8.99 10.55 14.89
CA ARG A 132 -8.99 10.25 16.32
C ARG A 132 -8.98 11.51 17.17
N ASN A 133 -8.23 12.53 16.71
CA ASN A 133 -8.04 13.79 17.41
C ASN A 133 -7.79 14.94 16.42
N PRO A 134 -8.82 15.74 16.10
CA PRO A 134 -8.69 16.85 15.14
C PRO A 134 -7.66 17.91 15.53
N LEU A 135 -7.44 18.17 16.82
CA LEU A 135 -6.45 19.15 17.28
C LEU A 135 -5.01 18.62 17.07
N GLU A 136 -4.80 17.35 17.37
CA GLU A 136 -3.52 16.66 17.14
C GLU A 136 -3.22 16.61 15.63
N GLY A 137 -4.20 16.28 14.80
CA GLY A 137 -4.07 16.29 13.34
C GLY A 137 -3.68 17.67 12.78
N ARG A 138 -4.30 18.76 13.27
CA ARG A 138 -3.92 20.13 12.89
C ARG A 138 -2.49 20.48 13.32
N ALA A 139 -2.06 20.03 14.48
CA ALA A 139 -0.69 20.23 14.95
C ALA A 139 0.31 19.50 14.04
N PHE A 140 0.04 18.23 13.69
CA PHE A 140 0.86 17.47 12.75
C PHE A 140 0.86 18.08 11.35
N ALA A 141 -0.25 18.62 10.85
CA ALA A 141 -0.29 19.28 9.54
C ALA A 141 0.62 20.52 9.50
N ARG A 142 0.64 21.33 10.58
CA ARG A 142 1.55 22.48 10.70
C ARG A 142 3.01 22.02 10.78
N LEU A 143 3.27 20.99 11.55
CA LEU A 143 4.60 20.40 11.69
C LEU A 143 5.11 19.85 10.36
N GLU A 144 4.30 19.06 9.68
CA GLU A 144 4.61 18.50 8.35
C GLU A 144 4.97 19.61 7.36
N ARG A 145 4.12 20.64 7.23
CA ARG A 145 4.40 21.78 6.35
C ARG A 145 5.74 22.46 6.65
N ARG A 146 6.05 22.62 7.95
CA ARG A 146 7.33 23.20 8.40
C ARG A 146 8.52 22.29 8.10
N LEU A 147 8.38 20.98 8.23
CA LEU A 147 9.45 20.03 7.94
C LEU A 147 9.65 19.86 6.44
N VAL A 148 8.56 19.74 5.69
CA VAL A 148 8.59 19.61 4.23
C VAL A 148 9.24 20.82 3.56
N SER A 149 9.12 22.04 4.12
CA SER A 149 9.87 23.20 3.58
C SER A 149 11.38 22.99 3.57
N ARG A 150 11.90 22.03 4.32
CA ARG A 150 13.33 21.75 4.52
C ARG A 150 13.84 20.47 3.85
N VAL A 151 12.99 19.78 3.10
CA VAL A 151 13.39 18.63 2.29
C VAL A 151 13.69 19.06 0.87
N ASP A 152 14.51 18.30 0.17
CA ASP A 152 14.95 18.61 -1.19
C ASP A 152 13.98 18.07 -2.24
N HIS A 153 13.33 16.93 -1.96
CA HIS A 153 12.36 16.30 -2.85
C HIS A 153 11.30 15.55 -2.06
N VAL A 154 10.10 15.45 -2.61
CA VAL A 154 8.99 14.67 -2.03
C VAL A 154 8.55 13.57 -3.00
N TYR A 155 8.36 12.37 -2.48
CA TYR A 155 7.71 11.25 -3.18
C TYR A 155 6.36 10.99 -2.55
N THR A 156 5.35 10.69 -3.37
CA THR A 156 4.00 10.39 -2.91
C THR A 156 3.44 9.15 -3.60
N VAL A 157 2.36 8.62 -3.06
CA VAL A 157 1.71 7.39 -3.56
C VAL A 157 0.54 7.66 -4.51
N GLY A 158 0.23 8.93 -4.78
CA GLY A 158 -0.87 9.33 -5.66
C GLY A 158 -0.84 10.83 -5.97
N GLU A 159 -1.56 11.23 -7.01
CA GLU A 159 -1.61 12.61 -7.50
C GLU A 159 -2.32 13.56 -6.52
N GLU A 160 -3.32 13.10 -5.81
CA GLU A 160 -4.06 13.89 -4.82
C GLU A 160 -3.13 14.34 -3.68
N LEU A 161 -2.31 13.42 -3.18
CA LEU A 161 -1.31 13.74 -2.16
C LEU A 161 -0.17 14.58 -2.74
N ALA A 162 0.22 14.35 -3.99
CA ALA A 162 1.22 15.15 -4.69
C ALA A 162 0.78 16.60 -4.85
N ALA A 163 -0.49 16.85 -5.15
CA ALA A 163 -1.05 18.21 -5.28
C ALA A 163 -0.87 19.02 -4.00
N LYS A 164 -1.03 18.40 -2.82
CA LYS A 164 -0.78 19.03 -1.51
C LYS A 164 0.65 19.59 -1.42
N TYR A 165 1.65 18.78 -1.74
CA TYR A 165 3.06 19.19 -1.61
C TYR A 165 3.52 20.12 -2.75
N ARG A 166 3.00 19.95 -3.97
CA ARG A 166 3.21 20.91 -5.06
C ARG A 166 2.66 22.29 -4.69
N GLY A 167 1.48 22.35 -4.03
CA GLY A 167 0.90 23.56 -3.46
C GLY A 167 1.77 24.21 -2.38
N TRP A 168 2.71 23.48 -1.79
CA TRP A 168 3.74 24.03 -0.87
C TRP A 168 5.06 24.39 -1.58
N GLY A 169 5.07 24.38 -2.92
CA GLY A 169 6.24 24.74 -3.72
C GLY A 169 7.33 23.66 -3.78
N LYS A 170 6.98 22.39 -3.54
CA LYS A 170 7.95 21.28 -3.59
C LYS A 170 8.00 20.60 -4.94
N ALA A 171 9.20 20.16 -5.33
CA ALA A 171 9.37 19.17 -6.37
C ALA A 171 8.83 17.85 -5.88
N VAL A 172 7.90 17.25 -6.64
CA VAL A 172 7.18 16.02 -6.23
C VAL A 172 7.22 15.02 -7.37
N THR A 173 7.60 13.79 -7.05
CA THR A 173 7.45 12.62 -7.91
C THR A 173 6.38 11.70 -7.33
N VAL A 174 5.38 11.34 -8.14
CA VAL A 174 4.43 10.29 -7.77
C VAL A 174 5.07 8.95 -8.06
N GLN A 175 5.04 8.07 -7.07
CA GLN A 175 5.57 6.72 -7.15
C GLN A 175 4.55 5.74 -6.55
N TYR A 176 3.84 5.06 -7.40
CA TYR A 176 2.85 4.08 -6.99
C TYR A 176 3.50 2.82 -6.40
N GLY A 177 2.85 2.22 -5.40
CA GLY A 177 3.36 1.03 -4.70
C GLY A 177 3.15 -0.28 -5.45
N SER A 178 3.44 -0.31 -6.73
CA SER A 178 3.17 -1.43 -7.63
C SER A 178 4.25 -2.51 -7.58
N LYS A 179 3.91 -3.67 -8.11
CA LYS A 179 4.83 -4.80 -8.33
C LYS A 179 5.47 -4.72 -9.72
N SER A 180 6.54 -5.51 -9.93
CA SER A 180 7.16 -5.63 -11.25
C SER A 180 6.35 -6.53 -12.18
N LEU A 181 6.57 -6.41 -13.49
CA LEU A 181 5.98 -7.31 -14.48
C LEU A 181 6.36 -8.77 -14.22
N ALA A 182 7.59 -9.02 -13.79
CA ALA A 182 8.09 -10.36 -13.49
C ALA A 182 7.42 -11.00 -12.26
N GLU A 183 6.87 -10.19 -11.34
CA GLU A 183 6.14 -10.70 -10.17
C GLU A 183 4.69 -11.12 -10.50
N MET A 184 4.16 -10.73 -11.68
CA MET A 184 2.76 -10.99 -12.07
C MET A 184 2.62 -12.38 -12.69
N PRO A 185 1.99 -13.36 -11.99
CA PRO A 185 1.81 -14.70 -12.52
C PRO A 185 0.86 -14.71 -13.71
N ARG A 186 1.17 -15.54 -14.69
CA ARG A 186 0.28 -15.92 -15.79
C ARG A 186 -0.14 -17.36 -15.56
N LEU A 187 -1.37 -17.56 -15.08
CA LEU A 187 -1.87 -18.91 -14.82
C LEU A 187 -2.36 -19.57 -16.10
N SER A 188 -1.99 -20.84 -16.30
CA SER A 188 -2.68 -21.68 -17.28
C SER A 188 -4.13 -21.95 -16.86
N PRO A 189 -5.05 -22.25 -17.77
CA PRO A 189 -6.41 -22.63 -17.41
C PRO A 189 -6.48 -23.79 -16.42
N ALA A 190 -5.58 -24.77 -16.52
CA ALA A 190 -5.49 -25.91 -15.61
C ALA A 190 -5.10 -25.46 -14.19
N ALA A 191 -4.04 -24.66 -14.04
CA ALA A 191 -3.61 -24.14 -12.74
C ALA A 191 -4.69 -23.24 -12.08
N ARG A 192 -5.40 -22.45 -12.88
CA ARG A 192 -6.53 -21.65 -12.39
C ARG A 192 -7.65 -22.54 -11.86
N SER A 193 -8.02 -23.59 -12.59
CA SER A 193 -9.06 -24.55 -12.18
C SER A 193 -8.67 -25.33 -10.94
N GLU A 194 -7.41 -25.75 -10.82
CA GLU A 194 -6.88 -26.46 -9.65
C GLU A 194 -6.98 -25.61 -8.39
N ILE A 195 -6.53 -24.35 -8.44
CA ILE A 195 -6.63 -23.44 -7.29
C ILE A 195 -8.10 -23.22 -6.91
N ARG A 196 -9.00 -22.99 -7.88
CA ARG A 196 -10.42 -22.81 -7.60
C ARG A 196 -11.03 -24.05 -6.95
N ALA A 197 -10.75 -25.24 -7.46
CA ALA A 197 -11.26 -26.51 -6.93
C ALA A 197 -10.79 -26.77 -5.48
N ALA A 198 -9.56 -26.41 -5.13
CA ALA A 198 -9.03 -26.53 -3.78
C ALA A 198 -9.83 -25.73 -2.72
N PHE A 199 -10.57 -24.70 -3.15
CA PHE A 199 -11.45 -23.88 -2.32
C PHE A 199 -12.94 -24.18 -2.53
N GLY A 200 -13.28 -25.29 -3.21
CA GLY A 200 -14.64 -25.74 -3.44
C GLY A 200 -15.40 -24.99 -4.54
N PHE A 201 -14.69 -24.20 -5.35
CA PHE A 201 -15.30 -23.48 -6.47
C PHE A 201 -15.39 -24.36 -7.72
N GLN A 202 -16.46 -24.19 -8.46
CA GLN A 202 -16.75 -24.90 -9.72
C GLN A 202 -16.25 -24.09 -10.93
N GLY A 203 -16.05 -24.75 -12.06
CA GLY A 203 -15.67 -24.07 -13.31
C GLY A 203 -16.71 -23.06 -13.82
N THR A 204 -17.97 -23.24 -13.44
CA THR A 204 -19.10 -22.36 -13.79
C THR A 204 -19.31 -21.20 -12.84
N ASP A 205 -18.59 -21.17 -11.71
CA ASP A 205 -18.72 -20.10 -10.72
C ASP A 205 -18.10 -18.78 -11.25
N PHE A 206 -18.80 -17.68 -10.98
CA PHE A 206 -18.29 -16.33 -11.18
C PHE A 206 -17.66 -15.83 -9.89
N LEU A 207 -16.33 -15.72 -9.90
CA LEU A 207 -15.54 -15.47 -8.72
C LEU A 207 -15.26 -13.98 -8.54
N VAL A 208 -15.98 -13.32 -7.65
CA VAL A 208 -15.63 -11.99 -7.19
C VAL A 208 -14.67 -12.07 -6.01
N GLY A 209 -13.74 -11.14 -5.86
CA GLY A 209 -12.76 -11.28 -4.80
C GLY A 209 -12.32 -10.00 -4.13
N VAL A 210 -12.06 -10.12 -2.82
CA VAL A 210 -11.38 -9.12 -2.00
C VAL A 210 -9.99 -9.64 -1.68
N ALA A 211 -8.94 -8.93 -2.15
CA ALA A 211 -7.56 -9.29 -1.91
C ALA A 211 -6.90 -8.32 -0.91
N GLY A 212 -5.99 -8.82 -0.05
CA GLY A 212 -5.21 -8.02 0.89
C GLY A 212 -5.44 -8.32 2.36
N SER A 213 -5.19 -7.36 3.22
CA SER A 213 -5.13 -7.54 4.69
C SER A 213 -6.48 -7.60 5.40
N LEU A 214 -7.60 -7.37 4.72
CA LEU A 214 -8.92 -7.17 5.33
C LEU A 214 -8.87 -6.04 6.37
N GLY A 215 -8.60 -4.82 5.91
CA GLY A 215 -8.58 -3.63 6.74
C GLY A 215 -9.92 -3.37 7.44
N ARG A 216 -9.88 -2.56 8.50
CA ARG A 216 -11.10 -2.16 9.23
C ARG A 216 -12.12 -1.45 8.32
N ASP A 217 -11.61 -0.72 7.35
CA ASP A 217 -12.42 0.14 6.48
C ASP A 217 -12.92 -0.59 5.23
N GLU A 218 -12.60 -1.87 5.06
CA GLU A 218 -13.14 -2.70 3.97
C GLU A 218 -14.65 -2.87 4.11
N ALA A 219 -15.41 -2.62 3.04
CA ALA A 219 -16.86 -2.70 3.03
C ALA A 219 -17.38 -4.16 2.92
N LEU A 220 -16.78 -5.09 3.68
CA LEU A 220 -17.07 -6.52 3.56
C LEU A 220 -18.53 -6.86 3.84
N GLU A 221 -19.16 -6.21 4.82
CA GLU A 221 -20.56 -6.44 5.15
C GLU A 221 -21.48 -6.06 3.98
N ALA A 222 -21.28 -4.87 3.40
CA ALA A 222 -22.05 -4.42 2.23
C ALA A 222 -21.82 -5.33 1.01
N ILE A 223 -20.60 -5.85 0.82
CA ILE A 223 -20.27 -6.83 -0.22
C ILE A 223 -21.07 -8.13 -0.02
N LEU A 224 -21.11 -8.66 1.21
CA LEU A 224 -21.88 -9.88 1.53
C LEU A 224 -23.38 -9.68 1.29
N GLU A 225 -23.93 -8.53 1.71
CA GLU A 225 -25.33 -8.16 1.46
C GLU A 225 -25.65 -7.99 -0.03
N ALA A 226 -24.70 -7.47 -0.79
CA ALA A 226 -24.84 -7.37 -2.24
C ALA A 226 -24.89 -8.74 -2.91
N ILE A 227 -24.07 -9.69 -2.47
CA ILE A 227 -23.95 -11.03 -3.05
C ILE A 227 -25.10 -11.94 -2.64
N ALA A 228 -25.66 -11.78 -1.44
CA ALA A 228 -26.70 -12.66 -0.90
C ALA A 228 -27.86 -12.91 -1.87
N PRO A 229 -28.50 -11.91 -2.48
CA PRO A 229 -29.62 -12.12 -3.43
C PRO A 229 -29.18 -12.49 -4.86
N MET A 230 -27.86 -12.55 -5.16
CA MET A 230 -27.36 -12.92 -6.49
C MET A 230 -27.43 -14.43 -6.72
N ALA A 231 -27.33 -14.85 -7.99
CA ALA A 231 -27.31 -16.25 -8.37
C ALA A 231 -26.26 -17.06 -7.57
N PRO A 232 -26.54 -18.31 -7.18
CA PRO A 232 -25.64 -19.14 -6.35
C PRO A 232 -24.22 -19.34 -6.95
N ARG A 233 -24.08 -19.18 -8.27
CA ARG A 233 -22.78 -19.25 -8.96
C ARG A 233 -21.87 -18.03 -8.70
N VAL A 234 -22.42 -16.92 -8.21
CA VAL A 234 -21.60 -15.77 -7.80
C VAL A 234 -21.04 -16.09 -6.43
N LYS A 235 -19.72 -16.25 -6.35
CA LYS A 235 -18.99 -16.63 -5.14
C LYS A 235 -18.02 -15.52 -4.76
N LEU A 236 -17.73 -15.40 -3.46
CA LEU A 236 -16.73 -14.48 -2.94
C LEU A 236 -15.47 -15.24 -2.53
N PHE A 237 -14.32 -14.81 -3.05
CA PHE A 237 -13.02 -15.32 -2.64
C PHE A 237 -12.23 -14.22 -1.92
N VAL A 238 -11.96 -14.42 -0.64
CA VAL A 238 -11.18 -13.50 0.18
C VAL A 238 -9.74 -14.02 0.23
N VAL A 239 -8.86 -13.32 -0.48
CA VAL A 239 -7.44 -13.71 -0.62
C VAL A 239 -6.59 -12.87 0.31
N GLY A 240 -6.05 -13.47 1.37
CA GLY A 240 -5.29 -12.79 2.41
C GLY A 240 -6.06 -12.64 3.72
N GLY A 241 -5.67 -11.64 4.50
CA GLY A 241 -6.26 -11.36 5.81
C GLY A 241 -5.48 -11.97 6.98
N LEU A 242 -5.40 -11.21 8.07
CA LEU A 242 -4.88 -11.71 9.34
C LEU A 242 -5.88 -12.67 9.99
N GLU A 243 -5.40 -13.64 10.73
CA GLU A 243 -6.23 -14.73 11.32
C GLU A 243 -7.46 -14.20 12.05
N ALA A 244 -7.30 -13.25 12.96
CA ALA A 244 -8.43 -12.65 13.69
C ALA A 244 -9.45 -11.95 12.77
N LYS A 245 -8.99 -11.34 11.67
CA LYS A 245 -9.86 -10.69 10.68
C LYS A 245 -10.60 -11.70 9.83
N VAL A 246 -9.92 -12.78 9.43
CA VAL A 246 -10.53 -13.91 8.72
C VAL A 246 -11.58 -14.60 9.57
N ALA A 247 -11.32 -14.82 10.85
CA ALA A 247 -12.29 -15.40 11.78
C ALA A 247 -13.56 -14.55 11.89
N ALA A 248 -13.41 -13.24 12.06
CA ALA A 248 -14.54 -12.30 12.09
C ALA A 248 -15.31 -12.28 10.76
N ALA A 249 -14.61 -12.28 9.63
CA ALA A 249 -15.22 -12.31 8.30
C ALA A 249 -15.99 -13.63 8.03
N LYS A 250 -15.48 -14.77 8.50
CA LYS A 250 -16.18 -16.06 8.42
C LYS A 250 -17.47 -16.03 9.25
N ALA A 251 -17.40 -15.55 10.49
CA ALA A 251 -18.57 -15.43 11.36
C ALA A 251 -19.64 -14.52 10.72
N LEU A 252 -19.23 -13.42 10.11
CA LEU A 252 -20.13 -12.51 9.39
C LEU A 252 -20.77 -13.19 8.17
N ALA A 253 -20.01 -13.94 7.36
CA ALA A 253 -20.55 -14.69 6.23
C ALA A 253 -21.56 -15.74 6.68
N THR A 254 -21.28 -16.49 7.76
CA THR A 254 -22.20 -17.47 8.35
C THR A 254 -23.49 -16.81 8.85
N SER A 255 -23.40 -15.67 9.54
CA SER A 255 -24.59 -14.95 10.05
C SER A 255 -25.52 -14.48 8.92
N LYS A 256 -25.01 -14.37 7.71
CA LYS A 256 -25.76 -14.01 6.49
C LYS A 256 -26.15 -15.23 5.63
N GLY A 257 -25.88 -16.47 6.09
CA GLY A 257 -26.17 -17.72 5.36
C GLY A 257 -25.35 -17.89 4.08
N LEU A 258 -24.13 -17.36 4.05
CA LEU A 258 -23.25 -17.36 2.88
C LEU A 258 -22.01 -18.25 3.03
N GLU A 259 -21.95 -19.12 4.06
CA GLU A 259 -20.82 -19.99 4.35
C GLU A 259 -20.40 -20.88 3.17
N ASN A 260 -21.36 -21.31 2.34
CA ASN A 260 -21.13 -22.12 1.13
C ASN A 260 -20.82 -21.27 -0.14
N ARG A 261 -20.79 -19.94 0.01
CA ARG A 261 -20.55 -19.01 -1.11
C ARG A 261 -19.28 -18.16 -0.91
N VAL A 262 -18.61 -18.29 0.23
CA VAL A 262 -17.43 -17.50 0.57
C VAL A 262 -16.30 -18.41 0.99
N ALA A 263 -15.13 -18.27 0.37
CA ALA A 263 -13.92 -18.95 0.79
C ALA A 263 -12.83 -17.95 1.18
N PHE A 264 -11.91 -18.39 2.05
CA PHE A 264 -10.86 -17.57 2.62
C PHE A 264 -9.53 -18.32 2.57
N THR A 265 -8.49 -17.68 2.07
CA THR A 265 -7.15 -18.27 2.09
C THR A 265 -6.45 -18.07 3.45
N GLY A 266 -6.80 -16.99 4.17
CA GLY A 266 -5.92 -16.46 5.20
C GLY A 266 -4.68 -15.82 4.58
N ARG A 267 -3.70 -15.53 5.42
CA ARG A 267 -2.48 -14.86 5.00
C ARG A 267 -1.59 -15.79 4.17
N LEU A 268 -1.08 -15.26 3.07
CA LEU A 268 -0.22 -15.96 2.12
C LEU A 268 1.07 -15.17 1.87
N PRO A 269 2.19 -15.85 1.53
CA PRO A 269 3.34 -15.20 0.92
C PRO A 269 2.95 -14.50 -0.40
N THR A 270 3.66 -13.43 -0.76
CA THR A 270 3.31 -12.62 -1.93
C THR A 270 3.13 -13.41 -3.22
N PRO A 271 3.98 -14.38 -3.60
CA PRO A 271 3.76 -15.16 -4.82
C PRO A 271 2.45 -15.94 -4.80
N GLU A 272 2.14 -16.62 -3.68
CA GLU A 272 0.91 -17.38 -3.52
C GLU A 272 -0.32 -16.47 -3.46
N TYR A 273 -0.22 -15.34 -2.77
CA TYR A 273 -1.26 -14.31 -2.77
C TYR A 273 -1.63 -13.87 -4.20
N LEU A 274 -0.62 -13.58 -5.04
CA LEU A 274 -0.85 -13.20 -6.43
C LEU A 274 -1.43 -14.34 -7.26
N ARG A 275 -0.97 -15.58 -7.07
CA ARG A 275 -1.51 -16.76 -7.76
C ARG A 275 -3.00 -16.97 -7.44
N HIS A 276 -3.38 -16.87 -6.17
CA HIS A 276 -4.78 -17.00 -5.75
C HIS A 276 -5.62 -15.82 -6.26
N THR A 277 -5.10 -14.60 -6.17
CA THR A 277 -5.77 -13.41 -6.72
C THR A 277 -6.00 -13.53 -8.23
N ALA A 278 -5.03 -14.08 -8.98
CA ALA A 278 -5.17 -14.29 -10.45
C ALA A 278 -6.29 -15.27 -10.85
N THR A 279 -6.90 -15.95 -9.90
CA THR A 279 -8.06 -16.82 -10.17
C THR A 279 -9.39 -16.07 -10.25
N LEU A 280 -9.46 -14.83 -9.83
CA LEU A 280 -10.68 -14.02 -9.81
C LEU A 280 -11.18 -13.69 -11.22
N ASP A 281 -12.49 -13.53 -11.36
CA ASP A 281 -13.15 -12.97 -12.54
C ASP A 281 -13.37 -11.47 -12.40
N LEU A 282 -13.47 -10.98 -11.13
CA LEU A 282 -13.72 -9.59 -10.80
C LEU A 282 -13.08 -9.25 -9.43
N GLY A 283 -12.29 -8.21 -9.36
CA GLY A 283 -11.71 -7.69 -8.13
C GLY A 283 -12.61 -6.65 -7.46
N LEU A 284 -12.67 -6.66 -6.14
CA LEU A 284 -13.39 -5.67 -5.34
C LEU A 284 -12.40 -4.84 -4.52
N ALA A 285 -12.46 -3.52 -4.67
CA ALA A 285 -11.73 -2.56 -3.86
C ALA A 285 -12.72 -1.52 -3.28
N LEU A 286 -13.54 -1.99 -2.36
CA LEU A 286 -14.64 -1.24 -1.77
C LEU A 286 -14.33 -0.94 -0.30
N PHE A 287 -14.33 0.34 0.06
CA PHE A 287 -13.98 0.84 1.37
C PHE A 287 -15.05 1.81 1.88
N HIS A 288 -15.33 1.78 3.17
CA HIS A 288 -16.17 2.79 3.80
C HIS A 288 -15.47 4.16 3.78
N PRO A 289 -16.21 5.27 3.59
CA PRO A 289 -15.66 6.62 3.56
C PRO A 289 -15.36 7.13 4.99
N THR A 290 -14.61 6.35 5.77
CA THR A 290 -14.32 6.63 7.19
C THR A 290 -13.24 7.67 7.38
N SER A 291 -12.45 7.95 6.33
CA SER A 291 -11.27 8.80 6.41
C SER A 291 -11.04 9.59 5.14
N PRO A 292 -10.68 10.89 5.25
CA PRO A 292 -10.20 11.67 4.11
C PRO A 292 -8.98 11.05 3.41
N ASN A 293 -8.14 10.31 4.14
CA ASN A 293 -7.00 9.60 3.56
C ASN A 293 -7.46 8.55 2.54
N LEU A 294 -8.52 7.78 2.84
CA LEU A 294 -9.07 6.77 1.93
C LEU A 294 -9.64 7.35 0.63
N LEU A 295 -10.10 8.61 0.66
CA LEU A 295 -10.59 9.30 -0.54
C LEU A 295 -9.45 9.67 -1.50
N ASN A 296 -8.24 9.86 -0.97
CA ASN A 296 -7.09 10.43 -1.67
C ASN A 296 -5.95 9.43 -1.94
N VAL A 297 -6.03 8.23 -1.38
CA VAL A 297 -4.99 7.19 -1.53
C VAL A 297 -5.54 6.01 -2.31
N VAL A 298 -4.72 5.50 -3.22
CA VAL A 298 -5.06 4.33 -4.04
C VAL A 298 -4.56 3.07 -3.34
N PRO A 299 -5.43 2.10 -3.03
CA PRO A 299 -5.02 0.86 -2.38
C PRO A 299 -4.16 -0.01 -3.31
N LEU A 300 -3.12 -0.63 -2.76
CA LEU A 300 -2.16 -1.45 -3.53
C LEU A 300 -2.83 -2.59 -4.32
N LYS A 301 -3.93 -3.16 -3.80
CA LYS A 301 -4.68 -4.22 -4.49
C LYS A 301 -5.23 -3.80 -5.85
N LEU A 302 -5.45 -2.50 -6.07
CA LEU A 302 -5.90 -2.00 -7.37
C LEU A 302 -4.85 -2.24 -8.45
N PHE A 303 -3.57 -2.02 -8.12
CA PHE A 303 -2.46 -2.31 -9.01
C PHE A 303 -2.19 -3.81 -9.15
N ASP A 304 -2.47 -4.60 -8.12
CA ASP A 304 -2.41 -6.07 -8.21
C ASP A 304 -3.45 -6.58 -9.19
N TYR A 305 -4.70 -6.15 -9.08
CA TYR A 305 -5.76 -6.50 -10.05
C TYR A 305 -5.40 -6.05 -11.46
N MET A 306 -4.93 -4.81 -11.61
CA MET A 306 -4.52 -4.27 -12.91
C MET A 306 -3.42 -5.12 -13.56
N GLY A 307 -2.34 -5.44 -12.82
CA GLY A 307 -1.21 -6.25 -13.31
C GLY A 307 -1.59 -7.71 -13.59
N LEU A 308 -2.64 -8.22 -12.96
CA LEU A 308 -3.20 -9.56 -13.22
C LEU A 308 -4.27 -9.57 -14.33
N GLY A 309 -4.65 -8.40 -14.86
CA GLY A 309 -5.69 -8.27 -15.86
C GLY A 309 -7.09 -8.56 -15.33
N ILE A 310 -7.36 -8.22 -14.06
CA ILE A 310 -8.65 -8.46 -13.42
C ILE A 310 -9.46 -7.16 -13.44
N PRO A 311 -10.63 -7.12 -14.10
CA PRO A 311 -11.56 -6.01 -14.00
C PRO A 311 -12.00 -5.76 -12.56
N VAL A 312 -12.35 -4.52 -12.22
CA VAL A 312 -12.64 -4.16 -10.84
C VAL A 312 -13.98 -3.45 -10.64
N VAL A 313 -14.55 -3.61 -9.43
CA VAL A 313 -15.51 -2.67 -8.85
C VAL A 313 -14.82 -1.96 -7.70
N VAL A 314 -14.76 -0.64 -7.76
CA VAL A 314 -14.10 0.19 -6.76
C VAL A 314 -15.08 1.15 -6.10
N SER A 315 -14.76 1.64 -4.91
CA SER A 315 -15.51 2.75 -4.31
C SER A 315 -15.51 3.96 -5.24
N ASP A 316 -16.60 4.71 -5.26
CA ASP A 316 -16.77 5.96 -6.02
C ASP A 316 -15.93 7.12 -5.43
N PHE A 317 -14.71 6.81 -4.98
CA PHE A 317 -13.75 7.76 -4.44
C PHE A 317 -12.90 8.37 -5.56
N PRO A 318 -12.63 9.69 -5.52
CA PRO A 318 -11.99 10.40 -6.63
C PRO A 318 -10.66 9.80 -7.10
N ALA A 319 -9.79 9.37 -6.17
CA ALA A 319 -8.49 8.80 -6.52
C ALA A 319 -8.61 7.45 -7.25
N MET A 320 -9.51 6.56 -6.81
CA MET A 320 -9.74 5.26 -7.46
C MET A 320 -10.48 5.40 -8.78
N GLN A 321 -11.55 6.22 -8.80
CA GLN A 321 -12.35 6.48 -9.99
C GLN A 321 -11.47 6.98 -11.15
N LYS A 322 -10.62 7.97 -10.89
CA LYS A 322 -9.71 8.55 -11.88
C LYS A 322 -8.81 7.50 -12.55
N ILE A 323 -8.25 6.57 -11.78
CA ILE A 323 -7.39 5.51 -12.32
C ILE A 323 -8.20 4.49 -13.12
N VAL A 324 -9.36 4.08 -12.59
CA VAL A 324 -10.22 3.10 -13.24
C VAL A 324 -10.76 3.60 -14.56
N GLU A 325 -11.17 4.87 -14.62
CA GLU A 325 -11.64 5.52 -15.85
C GLU A 325 -10.51 5.72 -16.86
N ALA A 326 -9.34 6.22 -16.42
CA ALA A 326 -8.21 6.46 -17.30
C ALA A 326 -7.66 5.19 -17.94
N CYS A 327 -7.75 4.05 -17.25
CA CYS A 327 -7.29 2.74 -17.72
C CYS A 327 -8.40 1.86 -18.27
N ASP A 328 -9.65 2.29 -18.23
CA ASP A 328 -10.85 1.56 -18.68
C ASP A 328 -10.87 0.09 -18.23
N PHE A 329 -10.67 -0.18 -16.93
CA PHE A 329 -10.58 -1.55 -16.43
C PHE A 329 -11.56 -1.90 -15.29
N GLY A 330 -12.57 -1.05 -15.05
CA GLY A 330 -13.57 -1.32 -14.03
C GLY A 330 -14.71 -0.31 -14.01
N VAL A 331 -15.49 -0.38 -12.95
CA VAL A 331 -16.61 0.52 -12.65
C VAL A 331 -16.59 0.93 -11.20
N THR A 332 -17.26 2.02 -10.87
CA THR A 332 -17.44 2.49 -9.50
C THR A 332 -18.75 1.99 -8.91
N ALA A 333 -18.79 1.88 -7.59
CA ALA A 333 -20.01 1.65 -6.82
C ALA A 333 -19.97 2.44 -5.50
N ASN A 334 -21.14 2.82 -4.99
CA ASN A 334 -21.24 3.36 -3.65
C ASN A 334 -20.97 2.24 -2.62
N PRO A 335 -19.89 2.31 -1.83
CA PRO A 335 -19.47 1.22 -0.96
C PRO A 335 -20.37 0.98 0.26
N VAL A 336 -21.27 1.92 0.57
CA VAL A 336 -22.24 1.79 1.68
C VAL A 336 -23.63 1.38 1.19
N ASP A 337 -23.83 1.20 -0.11
CA ASP A 337 -25.09 0.74 -0.71
C ASP A 337 -24.91 -0.65 -1.35
N PRO A 338 -25.39 -1.74 -0.70
CA PRO A 338 -25.33 -3.09 -1.24
C PRO A 338 -26.01 -3.23 -2.62
N LYS A 339 -27.04 -2.42 -2.90
CA LYS A 339 -27.71 -2.42 -4.21
C LYS A 339 -26.77 -1.89 -5.29
N SER A 340 -26.08 -0.77 -5.04
CA SER A 340 -25.09 -0.20 -5.96
C SER A 340 -23.98 -1.22 -6.28
N ILE A 341 -23.46 -1.88 -5.24
CA ILE A 341 -22.41 -2.92 -5.38
C ILE A 341 -22.93 -4.08 -6.22
N ARG A 342 -24.11 -4.60 -5.91
CA ARG A 342 -24.74 -5.69 -6.64
C ARG A 342 -24.96 -5.36 -8.12
N ASP A 343 -25.49 -4.18 -8.41
CA ASP A 343 -25.79 -3.75 -9.77
C ASP A 343 -24.49 -3.64 -10.61
N ALA A 344 -23.40 -3.13 -9.98
CA ALA A 344 -22.07 -3.08 -10.61
C ALA A 344 -21.50 -4.47 -10.89
N ILE A 345 -21.58 -5.39 -9.93
CA ILE A 345 -21.14 -6.80 -10.12
C ILE A 345 -21.96 -7.46 -11.22
N ALA A 346 -23.31 -7.35 -11.17
CA ALA A 346 -24.21 -7.98 -12.12
C ALA A 346 -24.02 -7.45 -13.55
N LYS A 347 -23.71 -6.17 -13.72
CA LYS A 347 -23.38 -5.58 -15.00
C LYS A 347 -22.18 -6.28 -15.63
N LEU A 348 -21.11 -6.44 -14.87
CA LEU A 348 -19.88 -7.05 -15.36
C LEU A 348 -20.00 -8.59 -15.46
N GLU A 349 -20.78 -9.25 -14.58
CA GLU A 349 -21.05 -10.70 -14.66
C GLU A 349 -21.72 -11.07 -15.98
N ARG A 350 -22.67 -10.28 -16.48
CA ARG A 350 -23.46 -10.54 -17.69
C ARG A 350 -22.74 -10.20 -18.99
N ASP A 351 -21.63 -9.47 -18.92
CA ASP A 351 -20.92 -8.97 -20.10
C ASP A 351 -19.46 -9.49 -20.14
N PRO A 352 -19.23 -10.71 -20.60
CA PRO A 352 -17.89 -11.30 -20.68
C PRO A 352 -16.99 -10.59 -21.70
N GLU A 353 -17.56 -10.00 -22.77
CA GLU A 353 -16.78 -9.26 -23.76
C GLU A 353 -16.23 -7.97 -23.16
N ARG A 354 -17.07 -7.23 -22.45
CA ARG A 354 -16.64 -6.04 -21.71
C ARG A 354 -15.54 -6.37 -20.71
N ARG A 355 -15.68 -7.47 -19.93
CA ARG A 355 -14.62 -7.89 -19.00
C ARG A 355 -13.32 -8.22 -19.71
N ARG A 356 -13.38 -8.85 -20.90
CA ARG A 356 -12.18 -9.15 -21.70
C ARG A 356 -11.49 -7.85 -22.14
N GLY A 357 -12.22 -6.89 -22.68
CA GLY A 357 -11.68 -5.58 -23.05
C GLY A 357 -11.08 -4.86 -21.87
N MET A 358 -11.75 -4.87 -20.72
CA MET A 358 -11.23 -4.31 -19.46
C MET A 358 -9.95 -5.01 -18.99
N SER A 359 -9.86 -6.34 -19.14
CA SER A 359 -8.66 -7.11 -18.80
C SER A 359 -7.46 -6.70 -19.65
N GLU A 360 -7.64 -6.58 -20.96
CA GLU A 360 -6.60 -6.13 -21.89
C GLU A 360 -6.16 -4.70 -21.60
N SER A 361 -7.11 -3.82 -21.34
CA SER A 361 -6.85 -2.42 -20.96
C SER A 361 -6.06 -2.33 -19.65
N ALA A 362 -6.43 -3.13 -18.64
CA ALA A 362 -5.73 -3.21 -17.36
C ALA A 362 -4.26 -3.59 -17.55
N LEU A 363 -3.99 -4.68 -18.28
CA LEU A 363 -2.64 -5.17 -18.55
C LEU A 363 -1.79 -4.12 -19.26
N GLY A 364 -2.34 -3.54 -20.32
CA GLY A 364 -1.64 -2.49 -21.08
C GLY A 364 -1.38 -1.23 -20.26
N CYS A 365 -2.34 -0.82 -19.42
CA CYS A 365 -2.18 0.33 -18.53
C CYS A 365 -1.11 0.06 -17.45
N PHE A 366 -1.12 -1.14 -16.85
CA PHE A 366 -0.13 -1.55 -15.87
C PHE A 366 1.29 -1.51 -16.46
N GLU A 367 1.50 -2.11 -17.63
CA GLU A 367 2.79 -2.17 -18.30
C GLU A 367 3.32 -0.78 -18.69
N ARG A 368 2.44 0.08 -19.23
CA ARG A 368 2.86 1.42 -19.68
C ARG A 368 3.07 2.43 -18.57
N THR A 369 2.39 2.26 -17.42
CA THR A 369 2.31 3.35 -16.43
C THR A 369 2.58 2.90 -15.00
N TYR A 370 2.02 1.78 -14.55
CA TYR A 370 1.97 1.48 -13.12
C TYR A 370 2.93 0.39 -12.65
N CYS A 371 3.51 -0.45 -13.50
CA CYS A 371 4.47 -1.47 -13.08
C CYS A 371 5.71 -0.85 -12.42
N TRP A 372 6.40 -1.63 -11.59
CA TRP A 372 7.58 -1.13 -10.87
C TRP A 372 8.64 -0.57 -11.80
N GLU A 373 8.83 -1.16 -12.96
CA GLU A 373 9.80 -0.70 -13.96
C GLU A 373 9.56 0.77 -14.35
N ARG A 374 8.30 1.19 -14.49
CA ARG A 374 7.94 2.59 -14.78
C ARG A 374 8.10 3.49 -13.54
N GLN A 375 7.79 2.94 -12.37
CA GLN A 375 8.02 3.68 -11.12
C GLN A 375 9.51 3.87 -10.84
N GLU A 376 10.34 2.88 -11.18
CA GLU A 376 11.80 2.98 -11.09
C GLU A 376 12.36 4.01 -12.06
N GLU A 377 11.88 4.06 -13.31
CA GLU A 377 12.26 5.11 -14.27
C GLU A 377 11.98 6.52 -13.72
N ALA A 378 10.78 6.72 -13.16
CA ALA A 378 10.41 7.99 -12.52
C ALA A 378 11.32 8.31 -11.32
N LEU A 379 11.67 7.32 -10.52
CA LEU A 379 12.59 7.45 -9.39
C LEU A 379 13.99 7.86 -9.87
N LEU A 380 14.52 7.18 -10.89
CA LEU A 380 15.84 7.46 -11.46
C LEU A 380 15.95 8.88 -12.07
N ALA A 381 14.87 9.38 -12.62
CA ALA A 381 14.80 10.74 -13.19
C ALA A 381 14.66 11.83 -12.11
N SER A 382 14.17 11.51 -10.92
CA SER A 382 13.69 12.48 -9.94
C SER A 382 14.79 13.29 -9.24
N HIS A 383 15.86 12.64 -8.83
CA HIS A 383 16.90 13.29 -8.01
C HIS A 383 18.31 12.72 -8.33
N PRO A 384 19.38 13.54 -8.21
CA PRO A 384 20.76 13.10 -8.53
C PRO A 384 21.25 11.85 -7.79
N ILE A 385 20.75 11.54 -6.59
CA ILE A 385 21.14 10.32 -5.87
C ILE A 385 20.80 9.03 -6.64
N PHE A 386 19.77 9.09 -7.49
CA PHE A 386 19.28 7.98 -8.30
C PHE A 386 19.86 7.98 -9.73
N ARG A 387 20.71 8.95 -10.12
CA ARG A 387 21.33 8.96 -11.45
C ARG A 387 22.57 8.10 -11.47
N ARG A 388 22.82 7.41 -12.59
CA ARG A 388 24.12 6.79 -12.85
C ARG A 388 25.19 7.90 -12.92
N ARG A 389 26.35 7.63 -12.34
CA ARG A 389 27.52 8.53 -12.53
C ARG A 389 28.08 8.38 -13.92
#